data_2397a03e5bae3eb281f87d6d0044454b
#
_entry.id   2397a03e5bae3eb281f87d6d0044454b
#
_cell.length_a   1.000
_cell.length_b   1.000
_cell.length_c   1.000
_cell.angle_alpha   90.00
_cell.angle_beta   90.00
_cell.angle_gamma   90.00
#
_symmetry.space_group_name_H-M   'P 1'
#
loop_
_entity.id
_entity.type
_entity.pdbx_description
1 polymer ?
#
loop_
_entity_poly.entity_id
_entity_poly.type
_entity_poly.pdbx_seq_one_letter_code
_entity_poly.pdbx_strand_id
1 'polypeptide(L)'
;MDMTKRDVQYHIGLGQGDAGGYCILPGDPGRCERIAALLDNRCFVHSNREFTTWAGTLEGEKVSVVSTGIGGPSAAIAVEELHQIGVHTFLRIGTCGGIRLDVQSGDVVVATGAVRMEGTSREYAPIEYPAVPDFTVARALADSAAALGYPCKVGVVQCKDSFYGQHSPARMPVSFELEQKWEAWKRLGVLASEMESAAMFTVAAALGVRSGACFHVIWNQERKKAGLDQIENDDTGSAVRVAVEALRRLIREDRAKL
;
A
#
# COMPACT_ATOMS: atom_id res chain seq x y z
N MET A 1 8.90 -28.36 -28.71
CA MET A 1 8.33 -27.47 -27.70
C MET A 1 9.05 -27.79 -26.40
N ASP A 2 9.94 -26.92 -25.98
CA ASP A 2 10.75 -27.17 -24.77
C ASP A 2 9.87 -26.99 -23.54
N MET A 3 9.51 -28.11 -22.88
CA MET A 3 8.62 -28.15 -21.70
C MET A 3 9.29 -27.67 -20.41
N THR A 4 10.44 -27.00 -20.48
CA THR A 4 11.22 -26.53 -19.33
C THR A 4 11.06 -25.03 -19.01
N LYS A 5 10.37 -24.23 -19.84
CA LYS A 5 10.04 -22.86 -19.49
C LYS A 5 8.74 -22.86 -18.66
N ARG A 6 8.84 -22.69 -17.34
CA ARG A 6 7.71 -22.26 -16.52
C ARG A 6 7.09 -21.02 -17.20
N ASP A 7 5.77 -21.09 -17.38
CA ASP A 7 4.99 -19.94 -17.84
C ASP A 7 4.92 -18.93 -16.68
N VAL A 8 5.84 -17.98 -16.67
CA VAL A 8 5.98 -16.99 -15.59
C VAL A 8 5.61 -15.61 -16.08
N GLN A 9 5.09 -14.79 -15.19
CA GLN A 9 4.74 -13.39 -15.44
C GLN A 9 6.00 -12.58 -15.80
N TYR A 10 5.85 -11.68 -16.74
CA TYR A 10 6.99 -11.01 -17.38
C TYR A 10 7.80 -10.13 -16.42
N HIS A 11 7.12 -9.36 -15.53
CA HIS A 11 7.82 -8.43 -14.65
C HIS A 11 8.14 -9.07 -13.29
N ILE A 12 7.17 -9.72 -12.64
CA ILE A 12 7.40 -10.29 -11.31
C ILE A 12 8.16 -11.61 -11.34
N GLY A 13 8.21 -12.31 -12.50
CA GLY A 13 8.94 -13.56 -12.67
C GLY A 13 8.33 -14.75 -11.92
N LEU A 14 7.07 -14.67 -11.49
CA LEU A 14 6.34 -15.72 -10.77
C LEU A 14 5.40 -16.47 -11.69
N GLY A 15 5.20 -17.76 -11.43
CA GLY A 15 4.23 -18.61 -12.10
C GLY A 15 3.10 -19.09 -11.17
N GLN A 16 2.20 -19.89 -11.73
CA GLN A 16 1.11 -20.51 -10.96
C GLN A 16 1.66 -21.29 -9.76
N GLY A 17 1.08 -21.07 -8.58
CA GLY A 17 1.46 -21.73 -7.34
C GLY A 17 2.65 -21.07 -6.60
N ASP A 18 3.35 -20.11 -7.17
CA ASP A 18 4.42 -19.37 -6.47
C ASP A 18 3.85 -18.41 -5.43
N ALA A 19 2.70 -17.78 -5.71
CA ALA A 19 1.94 -16.97 -4.76
C ALA A 19 0.74 -17.74 -4.18
N GLY A 20 0.24 -17.27 -3.02
CA GLY A 20 -1.06 -17.71 -2.48
C GLY A 20 -2.19 -16.78 -2.90
N GLY A 21 -3.39 -16.91 -2.28
CA GLY A 21 -4.52 -16.02 -2.54
C GLY A 21 -4.40 -14.61 -1.92
N TYR A 22 -3.46 -14.43 -1.00
CA TYR A 22 -3.26 -13.21 -0.22
C TYR A 22 -1.84 -12.67 -0.41
N CYS A 23 -1.72 -11.35 -0.58
CA CYS A 23 -0.43 -10.72 -0.78
C CYS A 23 -0.28 -9.43 0.03
N ILE A 24 0.88 -9.27 0.69
CA ILE A 24 1.31 -8.00 1.30
C ILE A 24 2.28 -7.30 0.34
N LEU A 25 2.01 -6.03 0.07
CA LEU A 25 2.73 -5.23 -0.91
C LEU A 25 3.50 -4.06 -0.25
N PRO A 26 4.75 -4.24 0.18
CA PRO A 26 5.64 -3.11 0.48
C PRO A 26 6.14 -2.45 -0.81
N GLY A 27 6.53 -1.16 -0.75
CA GLY A 27 7.23 -0.51 -1.85
C GLY A 27 8.68 -0.97 -1.97
N ASP A 28 9.40 -0.98 -0.86
CA ASP A 28 10.83 -1.28 -0.76
C ASP A 28 11.10 -2.79 -0.73
N PRO A 29 11.93 -3.33 -1.66
CA PRO A 29 12.36 -4.73 -1.65
C PRO A 29 13.00 -5.19 -0.34
N GLY A 30 13.73 -4.30 0.33
CA GLY A 30 14.38 -4.59 1.62
C GLY A 30 13.40 -4.87 2.77
N ARG A 31 12.12 -4.52 2.63
CA ARG A 31 11.09 -4.83 3.63
C ARG A 31 10.48 -6.22 3.46
N CYS A 32 10.61 -6.86 2.30
CA CYS A 32 9.94 -8.14 2.03
C CYS A 32 10.36 -9.23 3.03
N GLU A 33 11.65 -9.40 3.30
CA GLU A 33 12.15 -10.38 4.26
C GLU A 33 11.67 -10.07 5.69
N ARG A 34 11.70 -8.79 6.09
CA ARG A 34 11.27 -8.36 7.43
C ARG A 34 9.78 -8.62 7.66
N ILE A 35 8.95 -8.44 6.65
CA ILE A 35 7.51 -8.76 6.71
C ILE A 35 7.31 -10.27 6.73
N ALA A 36 8.00 -11.01 5.85
CA ALA A 36 7.94 -12.47 5.79
C ALA A 36 8.42 -13.14 7.09
N ALA A 37 9.27 -12.47 7.88
CA ALA A 37 9.69 -12.95 9.21
C ALA A 37 8.53 -13.13 10.20
N LEU A 38 7.35 -12.54 9.93
CA LEU A 38 6.13 -12.70 10.73
C LEU A 38 5.20 -13.82 10.20
N LEU A 39 5.58 -14.48 9.12
CA LEU A 39 4.88 -15.64 8.54
C LEU A 39 5.55 -16.93 9.00
N ASP A 40 4.76 -18.01 9.07
CA ASP A 40 5.29 -19.35 9.28
C ASP A 40 5.91 -19.89 7.99
N ASN A 41 6.92 -20.77 8.11
CA ASN A 41 7.57 -21.45 6.98
C ASN A 41 8.04 -20.49 5.86
N ARG A 42 8.53 -19.32 6.23
CA ARG A 42 8.95 -18.31 5.26
C ARG A 42 10.07 -18.82 4.35
N CYS A 43 10.02 -18.45 3.08
CA CYS A 43 11.07 -18.70 2.12
C CYS A 43 11.18 -17.56 1.11
N PHE A 44 12.40 -17.33 0.61
CA PHE A 44 12.62 -16.51 -0.57
C PHE A 44 12.14 -17.25 -1.80
N VAL A 45 11.39 -16.57 -2.68
CA VAL A 45 10.85 -17.17 -3.90
C VAL A 45 11.61 -16.70 -5.13
N HIS A 46 11.62 -15.39 -5.37
CA HIS A 46 12.24 -14.81 -6.57
C HIS A 46 12.50 -13.31 -6.39
N SER A 47 13.39 -12.78 -7.21
CA SER A 47 13.59 -11.33 -7.35
C SER A 47 13.88 -10.99 -8.82
N ASN A 48 13.10 -10.06 -9.36
CA ASN A 48 13.30 -9.52 -10.69
C ASN A 48 12.96 -8.04 -10.68
N ARG A 49 13.84 -7.18 -11.18
CA ARG A 49 13.69 -5.72 -11.13
C ARG A 49 13.46 -5.23 -9.69
N GLU A 50 12.44 -4.40 -9.47
CA GLU A 50 11.98 -3.93 -8.17
C GLU A 50 11.08 -4.94 -7.42
N PHE A 51 10.71 -6.05 -8.06
CA PHE A 51 9.81 -7.06 -7.51
C PHE A 51 10.60 -8.17 -6.80
N THR A 52 10.67 -8.09 -5.49
CA THR A 52 11.26 -9.13 -4.64
C THR A 52 10.14 -9.87 -3.90
N THR A 53 10.13 -11.19 -4.01
CA THR A 53 9.07 -12.05 -3.49
C THR A 53 9.59 -12.97 -2.40
N TRP A 54 8.91 -12.94 -1.28
CA TRP A 54 8.95 -13.93 -0.22
C TRP A 54 7.58 -14.57 -0.06
N ALA A 55 7.53 -15.81 0.39
CA ALA A 55 6.29 -16.49 0.73
C ALA A 55 6.39 -17.15 2.09
N GLY A 56 5.25 -17.47 2.66
CA GLY A 56 5.11 -18.21 3.91
C GLY A 56 3.67 -18.63 4.10
N THR A 57 3.30 -19.02 5.32
CA THR A 57 1.93 -19.35 5.68
C THR A 57 1.43 -18.48 6.82
N LEU A 58 0.14 -18.17 6.82
CA LEU A 58 -0.56 -17.48 7.89
C LEU A 58 -1.92 -18.15 8.06
N GLU A 59 -2.25 -18.58 9.28
CA GLU A 59 -3.47 -19.37 9.53
C GLU A 59 -3.59 -20.61 8.61
N GLY A 60 -2.44 -21.17 8.17
CA GLY A 60 -2.37 -22.29 7.24
C GLY A 60 -2.61 -21.95 5.76
N GLU A 61 -2.94 -20.71 5.41
CA GLU A 61 -3.02 -20.23 4.02
C GLU A 61 -1.66 -19.76 3.53
N LYS A 62 -1.37 -20.00 2.25
CA LYS A 62 -0.18 -19.44 1.62
C LYS A 62 -0.32 -17.92 1.43
N VAL A 63 0.65 -17.17 1.90
CA VAL A 63 0.73 -15.71 1.82
C VAL A 63 2.03 -15.32 1.13
N SER A 64 1.94 -14.36 0.21
CA SER A 64 3.11 -13.76 -0.43
C SER A 64 3.37 -12.37 0.10
N VAL A 65 4.64 -11.98 0.06
CA VAL A 65 5.10 -10.61 0.28
C VAL A 65 5.89 -10.21 -0.95
N VAL A 66 5.40 -9.22 -1.69
CA VAL A 66 6.00 -8.80 -2.97
C VAL A 66 6.21 -7.30 -2.97
N SER A 67 7.43 -6.85 -3.21
CA SER A 67 7.69 -5.40 -3.36
C SER A 67 7.13 -4.87 -4.67
N THR A 68 6.71 -3.61 -4.65
CA THR A 68 6.13 -2.94 -5.82
C THR A 68 7.06 -1.89 -6.43
N GLY A 69 8.17 -1.56 -5.79
CA GLY A 69 8.88 -0.32 -6.12
C GLY A 69 8.05 0.92 -5.75
N ILE A 70 8.31 2.03 -6.42
CA ILE A 70 7.67 3.33 -6.18
C ILE A 70 6.76 3.69 -7.36
N GLY A 71 5.56 4.16 -7.02
CA GLY A 71 4.64 4.79 -7.97
C GLY A 71 3.58 3.87 -8.56
N GLY A 72 2.53 4.50 -9.08
CA GLY A 72 1.35 3.85 -9.63
C GLY A 72 1.63 2.80 -10.69
N PRO A 73 2.43 3.08 -11.74
CA PRO A 73 2.70 2.13 -12.81
C PRO A 73 3.29 0.81 -12.31
N SER A 74 4.29 0.86 -11.43
CA SER A 74 4.93 -0.33 -10.90
C SER A 74 4.01 -1.13 -9.98
N ALA A 75 3.24 -0.44 -9.12
CA ALA A 75 2.23 -1.07 -8.26
C ALA A 75 1.11 -1.75 -9.08
N ALA A 76 0.66 -1.11 -10.18
CA ALA A 76 -0.34 -1.68 -11.09
C ALA A 76 0.14 -2.97 -11.75
N ILE A 77 1.38 -2.99 -12.25
CA ILE A 77 1.99 -4.20 -12.83
C ILE A 77 2.02 -5.34 -11.80
N ALA A 78 2.42 -5.06 -10.56
CA ALA A 78 2.45 -6.08 -9.52
C ALA A 78 1.05 -6.66 -9.24
N VAL A 79 0.02 -5.83 -9.11
CA VAL A 79 -1.36 -6.27 -8.86
C VAL A 79 -1.90 -7.08 -10.03
N GLU A 80 -1.71 -6.64 -11.26
CA GLU A 80 -2.13 -7.34 -12.47
C GLU A 80 -1.51 -8.73 -12.58
N GLU A 81 -0.19 -8.82 -12.52
CA GLU A 81 0.52 -10.08 -12.70
C GLU A 81 0.30 -11.05 -11.54
N LEU A 82 0.20 -10.57 -10.31
CA LEU A 82 -0.17 -11.38 -9.16
C LEU A 82 -1.61 -11.88 -9.24
N HIS A 83 -2.54 -11.06 -9.72
CA HIS A 83 -3.92 -11.50 -9.96
C HIS A 83 -3.98 -12.65 -10.98
N GLN A 84 -3.23 -12.58 -12.07
CA GLN A 84 -3.18 -13.63 -13.10
C GLN A 84 -2.68 -14.98 -12.57
N ILE A 85 -1.96 -15.01 -11.48
CA ILE A 85 -1.47 -16.24 -10.81
C ILE A 85 -2.26 -16.59 -9.55
N GLY A 86 -3.44 -15.97 -9.35
CA GLY A 86 -4.43 -16.37 -8.35
C GLY A 86 -4.50 -15.53 -7.08
N VAL A 87 -3.78 -14.44 -6.96
CA VAL A 87 -3.92 -13.51 -5.83
C VAL A 87 -5.23 -12.73 -5.96
N HIS A 88 -6.03 -12.69 -4.90
CA HIS A 88 -7.34 -12.03 -4.86
C HIS A 88 -7.51 -11.01 -3.72
N THR A 89 -6.51 -10.90 -2.84
CA THR A 89 -6.55 -9.96 -1.70
C THR A 89 -5.18 -9.33 -1.50
N PHE A 90 -5.13 -8.02 -1.61
CA PHE A 90 -3.90 -7.22 -1.59
C PHE A 90 -3.90 -6.24 -0.42
N LEU A 91 -2.90 -6.31 0.44
CA LEU A 91 -2.66 -5.36 1.51
C LEU A 91 -1.37 -4.59 1.26
N ARG A 92 -1.50 -3.29 0.97
CA ARG A 92 -0.33 -2.43 0.89
C ARG A 92 0.13 -2.00 2.28
N ILE A 93 1.43 -2.11 2.51
CA ILE A 93 2.12 -1.49 3.63
C ILE A 93 3.16 -0.51 3.10
N GLY A 94 2.99 0.76 3.41
CA GLY A 94 3.86 1.82 2.93
C GLY A 94 4.34 2.77 4.03
N THR A 95 5.01 3.82 3.59
CA THR A 95 5.33 4.99 4.39
C THR A 95 4.60 6.19 3.82
N CYS A 96 4.31 7.18 4.65
CA CYS A 96 3.66 8.42 4.22
C CYS A 96 4.20 9.64 4.98
N GLY A 97 3.98 10.82 4.41
CA GLY A 97 4.14 12.10 5.08
C GLY A 97 2.79 12.60 5.59
N GLY A 98 2.68 12.97 6.86
CA GLY A 98 1.46 13.56 7.41
C GLY A 98 1.11 14.91 6.78
N ILE A 99 -0.20 15.18 6.62
CA ILE A 99 -0.75 16.48 6.16
C ILE A 99 -1.53 17.14 7.29
N ARG A 100 -2.51 16.45 7.85
CA ARG A 100 -3.33 16.96 8.95
C ARG A 100 -2.49 17.06 10.24
N LEU A 101 -2.62 18.14 11.01
CA LEU A 101 -1.74 18.45 12.15
C LEU A 101 -1.80 17.43 13.29
N ASP A 102 -2.89 16.68 13.43
CA ASP A 102 -3.04 15.63 14.43
C ASP A 102 -2.46 14.26 13.99
N VAL A 103 -1.95 14.16 12.77
CA VAL A 103 -1.19 13.02 12.27
C VAL A 103 0.27 13.18 12.64
N GLN A 104 0.77 12.33 13.52
CA GLN A 104 2.11 12.42 14.06
C GLN A 104 3.02 11.33 13.50
N SER A 105 4.32 11.59 13.53
CA SER A 105 5.33 10.56 13.23
C SER A 105 5.16 9.36 14.16
N GLY A 106 5.21 8.16 13.61
CA GLY A 106 4.94 6.92 14.33
C GLY A 106 3.48 6.45 14.29
N ASP A 107 2.53 7.33 13.92
CA ASP A 107 1.14 6.90 13.72
C ASP A 107 1.03 5.90 12.56
N VAL A 108 0.02 5.03 12.65
CA VAL A 108 -0.47 4.24 11.51
C VAL A 108 -1.61 5.00 10.85
N VAL A 109 -1.57 5.14 9.53
CA VAL A 109 -2.69 5.67 8.74
C VAL A 109 -3.32 4.54 7.94
N VAL A 110 -4.63 4.34 8.10
CA VAL A 110 -5.42 3.41 7.28
C VAL A 110 -6.22 4.22 6.26
N ALA A 111 -6.02 3.93 4.97
CA ALA A 111 -6.71 4.64 3.91
C ALA A 111 -8.16 4.13 3.75
N THR A 112 -9.13 5.07 3.71
CA THR A 112 -10.52 4.82 3.31
C THR A 112 -10.83 5.31 1.91
N GLY A 113 -9.87 5.96 1.28
CA GLY A 113 -9.89 6.45 -0.09
C GLY A 113 -8.61 7.19 -0.39
N ALA A 114 -8.33 7.38 -1.67
CA ALA A 114 -7.16 8.09 -2.13
C ALA A 114 -7.53 9.17 -3.16
N VAL A 115 -6.93 10.35 -2.99
CA VAL A 115 -7.00 11.39 -4.03
C VAL A 115 -6.21 10.92 -5.24
N ARG A 116 -6.84 10.86 -6.40
CA ARG A 116 -6.27 10.41 -7.67
C ARG A 116 -5.46 11.52 -8.35
N MET A 117 -4.30 11.85 -7.76
CA MET A 117 -3.38 12.87 -8.30
C MET A 117 -2.20 12.21 -9.05
N GLU A 118 -2.46 11.07 -9.67
CA GLU A 118 -1.52 10.27 -10.44
C GLU A 118 -2.14 9.85 -11.79
N GLY A 119 -1.32 9.35 -12.70
CA GLY A 119 -1.75 9.02 -14.07
C GLY A 119 -2.32 7.62 -14.24
N THR A 120 -1.79 6.63 -13.53
CA THR A 120 -2.09 5.22 -13.74
C THR A 120 -3.57 4.89 -13.58
N SER A 121 -4.20 5.35 -12.49
CA SER A 121 -5.63 5.08 -12.25
C SER A 121 -6.55 5.63 -13.32
N ARG A 122 -6.12 6.66 -14.05
CA ARG A 122 -6.90 7.27 -15.14
C ARG A 122 -7.00 6.38 -16.38
N GLU A 123 -6.07 5.46 -16.55
CA GLU A 123 -6.09 4.47 -17.63
C GLU A 123 -6.99 3.27 -17.30
N TYR A 124 -7.33 3.08 -16.02
CA TYR A 124 -8.22 2.01 -15.56
C TYR A 124 -9.66 2.45 -15.35
N ALA A 125 -9.89 3.70 -14.99
CA ALA A 125 -11.24 4.21 -14.72
C ALA A 125 -11.32 5.73 -14.96
N PRO A 126 -12.50 6.26 -15.35
CA PRO A 126 -12.72 7.71 -15.47
C PRO A 126 -12.43 8.40 -14.13
N ILE A 127 -12.05 9.69 -14.20
CA ILE A 127 -11.59 10.42 -12.98
C ILE A 127 -12.67 10.53 -11.91
N GLU A 128 -13.93 10.48 -12.29
CA GLU A 128 -15.10 10.53 -11.40
C GLU A 128 -15.26 9.26 -10.56
N TYR A 129 -14.68 8.12 -10.99
CA TYR A 129 -14.68 6.91 -10.20
C TYR A 129 -13.75 7.06 -9.00
N PRO A 130 -14.22 6.85 -7.75
CA PRO A 130 -13.40 7.05 -6.57
C PRO A 130 -12.36 5.93 -6.40
N ALA A 131 -11.14 6.28 -6.03
CA ALA A 131 -10.15 5.29 -5.59
C ALA A 131 -10.42 4.94 -4.13
N VAL A 132 -11.11 3.84 -3.89
CA VAL A 132 -11.49 3.36 -2.56
C VAL A 132 -11.00 1.93 -2.32
N PRO A 133 -10.55 1.59 -1.12
CA PRO A 133 -10.23 0.22 -0.74
C PRO A 133 -11.49 -0.63 -0.62
N ASP A 134 -11.33 -1.95 -0.60
CA ASP A 134 -12.36 -2.85 -0.10
C ASP A 134 -12.67 -2.54 1.37
N PHE A 135 -13.95 -2.43 1.69
CA PHE A 135 -14.39 -2.04 3.04
C PHE A 135 -13.97 -3.06 4.11
N THR A 136 -14.02 -4.36 3.78
CA THR A 136 -13.64 -5.41 4.74
C THR A 136 -12.15 -5.38 5.04
N VAL A 137 -11.32 -5.07 4.03
CA VAL A 137 -9.87 -4.92 4.19
C VAL A 137 -9.54 -3.67 5.00
N ALA A 138 -10.16 -2.52 4.69
CA ALA A 138 -9.95 -1.28 5.44
C ALA A 138 -10.37 -1.42 6.91
N ARG A 139 -11.51 -2.06 7.18
CA ARG A 139 -11.99 -2.37 8.53
C ARG A 139 -11.02 -3.28 9.26
N ALA A 140 -10.57 -4.38 8.63
CA ALA A 140 -9.61 -5.31 9.25
C ALA A 140 -8.31 -4.61 9.65
N LEU A 141 -7.80 -3.68 8.83
CA LEU A 141 -6.62 -2.87 9.14
C LEU A 141 -6.87 -1.95 10.36
N ALA A 142 -7.99 -1.24 10.39
CA ALA A 142 -8.33 -0.34 11.49
C ALA A 142 -8.53 -1.11 12.81
N ASP A 143 -9.28 -2.21 12.78
CA ASP A 143 -9.53 -3.07 13.94
C ASP A 143 -8.24 -3.70 14.47
N SER A 144 -7.31 -4.06 13.57
CA SER A 144 -6.01 -4.62 13.96
C SER A 144 -5.11 -3.58 14.61
N ALA A 145 -5.10 -2.34 14.12
CA ALA A 145 -4.36 -1.26 14.76
C ALA A 145 -4.86 -1.01 16.19
N ALA A 146 -6.19 -0.96 16.36
CA ALA A 146 -6.83 -0.79 17.67
C ALA A 146 -6.51 -1.95 18.62
N ALA A 147 -6.62 -3.20 18.14
CA ALA A 147 -6.34 -4.39 18.95
C ALA A 147 -4.87 -4.50 19.39
N LEU A 148 -3.95 -4.01 18.57
CA LEU A 148 -2.52 -3.98 18.87
C LEU A 148 -2.11 -2.74 19.69
N GLY A 149 -3.04 -1.81 19.95
CA GLY A 149 -2.80 -0.61 20.74
C GLY A 149 -1.94 0.45 20.06
N TYR A 150 -1.85 0.43 18.70
CA TYR A 150 -1.10 1.43 17.96
C TYR A 150 -1.94 2.68 17.70
N PRO A 151 -1.36 3.89 17.86
CA PRO A 151 -2.01 5.13 17.39
C PRO A 151 -2.36 5.01 15.91
N CYS A 152 -3.65 5.18 15.59
CA CYS A 152 -4.14 4.99 14.22
C CYS A 152 -5.07 6.12 13.81
N LYS A 153 -4.88 6.60 12.58
CA LYS A 153 -5.78 7.54 11.90
C LYS A 153 -6.41 6.85 10.70
N VAL A 154 -7.71 6.98 10.56
CA VAL A 154 -8.47 6.35 9.47
C VAL A 154 -9.10 7.45 8.62
N GLY A 155 -8.85 7.47 7.31
CA GLY A 155 -9.37 8.50 6.43
C GLY A 155 -8.71 8.54 5.06
N VAL A 156 -8.96 9.63 4.32
CA VAL A 156 -8.48 9.81 2.95
C VAL A 156 -6.98 10.17 2.95
N VAL A 157 -6.24 9.59 2.01
CA VAL A 157 -4.84 9.93 1.73
C VAL A 157 -4.71 10.59 0.35
N GLN A 158 -3.62 11.33 0.13
CA GLN A 158 -3.27 11.84 -1.20
C GLN A 158 -2.29 10.88 -1.86
N CYS A 159 -2.61 10.43 -3.08
CA CYS A 159 -1.71 9.65 -3.92
C CYS A 159 -1.21 10.50 -5.10
N LYS A 160 0.10 10.60 -5.27
CA LYS A 160 0.75 11.45 -6.28
C LYS A 160 1.85 10.72 -7.04
N ASP A 161 2.21 11.23 -8.22
CA ASP A 161 3.35 10.73 -9.01
C ASP A 161 4.67 11.45 -8.70
N SER A 162 4.63 12.73 -8.29
CA SER A 162 5.84 13.51 -8.08
C SER A 162 6.15 13.73 -6.61
N PHE A 163 7.20 13.06 -6.11
CA PHE A 163 7.71 13.30 -4.76
C PHE A 163 8.17 14.76 -4.58
N TYR A 164 8.99 15.25 -5.51
CA TYR A 164 9.52 16.61 -5.43
C TYR A 164 8.50 17.68 -5.76
N GLY A 165 7.42 17.36 -6.49
CA GLY A 165 6.29 18.27 -6.69
C GLY A 165 5.59 18.65 -5.39
N GLN A 166 5.60 17.75 -4.40
CA GLN A 166 5.10 18.05 -3.05
C GLN A 166 6.13 18.72 -2.16
N HIS A 167 7.36 18.19 -2.11
CA HIS A 167 8.37 18.63 -1.13
C HIS A 167 9.14 19.88 -1.54
N SER A 168 9.11 20.23 -2.82
CA SER A 168 9.79 21.41 -3.36
C SER A 168 8.96 22.04 -4.48
N PRO A 169 7.67 22.37 -4.25
CA PRO A 169 6.76 22.83 -5.30
C PRO A 169 7.24 24.13 -5.97
N ALA A 170 7.85 25.04 -5.20
CA ALA A 170 8.32 26.32 -5.71
C ALA A 170 9.32 26.25 -6.87
N ARG A 171 10.03 25.12 -7.02
CA ARG A 171 10.95 24.91 -8.16
C ARG A 171 10.29 24.31 -9.41
N MET A 172 8.99 23.97 -9.31
CA MET A 172 8.26 23.36 -10.42
C MET A 172 7.59 24.43 -11.28
N PRO A 173 7.57 24.27 -12.63
CA PRO A 173 6.90 25.21 -13.52
C PRO A 173 5.41 25.42 -13.19
N VAL A 174 4.76 24.44 -12.60
CA VAL A 174 3.34 24.45 -12.19
C VAL A 174 3.18 24.64 -10.68
N SER A 175 4.10 25.33 -10.03
CA SER A 175 4.12 25.53 -8.56
C SER A 175 2.79 26.01 -8.01
N PHE A 176 2.16 27.01 -8.68
CA PHE A 176 0.87 27.57 -8.28
C PHE A 176 -0.25 26.52 -8.20
N GLU A 177 -0.29 25.59 -9.14
CA GLU A 177 -1.29 24.52 -9.14
C GLU A 177 -1.04 23.52 -8.00
N LEU A 178 0.21 23.12 -7.79
CA LEU A 178 0.60 22.18 -6.74
C LEU A 178 0.31 22.74 -5.34
N GLU A 179 0.64 24.03 -5.11
CA GLU A 179 0.41 24.69 -3.83
C GLU A 179 -1.09 24.89 -3.54
N GLN A 180 -1.87 25.29 -4.55
CA GLN A 180 -3.33 25.42 -4.40
C GLN A 180 -4.01 24.07 -4.12
N LYS A 181 -3.62 23.01 -4.82
CA LYS A 181 -4.11 21.66 -4.55
C LYS A 181 -3.74 21.21 -3.14
N TRP A 182 -2.51 21.47 -2.69
CA TRP A 182 -2.08 21.13 -1.34
C TRP A 182 -2.94 21.81 -0.27
N GLU A 183 -3.24 23.10 -0.44
CA GLU A 183 -4.16 23.82 0.44
C GLU A 183 -5.59 23.23 0.42
N ALA A 184 -6.06 22.79 -0.73
CA ALA A 184 -7.36 22.12 -0.82
C ALA A 184 -7.36 20.78 -0.03
N TRP A 185 -6.30 19.98 -0.14
CA TRP A 185 -6.18 18.74 0.61
C TRP A 185 -6.15 18.95 2.13
N LYS A 186 -5.45 19.98 2.59
CA LYS A 186 -5.45 20.38 4.01
C LYS A 186 -6.86 20.75 4.49
N ARG A 187 -7.58 21.57 3.74
CA ARG A 187 -8.95 22.00 4.08
C ARG A 187 -9.96 20.84 4.04
N LEU A 188 -9.75 19.88 3.18
CA LEU A 188 -10.57 18.66 3.09
C LEU A 188 -10.23 17.62 4.16
N GLY A 189 -9.20 17.87 4.98
CA GLY A 189 -8.81 16.97 6.06
C GLY A 189 -8.10 15.69 5.59
N VAL A 190 -7.45 15.73 4.42
CA VAL A 190 -6.61 14.62 3.95
C VAL A 190 -5.51 14.34 4.97
N LEU A 191 -5.35 13.06 5.36
CA LEU A 191 -4.51 12.67 6.48
C LEU A 191 -3.02 12.74 6.15
N ALA A 192 -2.65 12.14 5.04
CA ALA A 192 -1.26 11.89 4.67
C ALA A 192 -1.10 11.78 3.16
N SER A 193 0.15 11.78 2.71
CA SER A 193 0.52 11.69 1.30
C SER A 193 1.46 10.50 1.05
N GLU A 194 1.16 9.75 -0.01
CA GLU A 194 1.92 8.59 -0.49
C GLU A 194 1.86 8.51 -2.03
N MET A 195 2.22 7.41 -2.69
CA MET A 195 2.43 7.40 -4.14
C MET A 195 1.76 6.23 -4.91
N GLU A 196 1.02 5.31 -4.28
CA GLU A 196 0.56 4.07 -4.96
C GLU A 196 -0.91 3.71 -4.72
N SER A 197 -1.53 4.14 -3.62
CA SER A 197 -2.85 3.60 -3.21
C SER A 197 -3.97 3.90 -4.20
N ALA A 198 -3.98 5.07 -4.86
CA ALA A 198 -5.03 5.37 -5.83
C ALA A 198 -4.98 4.44 -7.05
N ALA A 199 -3.79 4.19 -7.59
CA ALA A 199 -3.58 3.23 -8.66
C ALA A 199 -3.99 1.82 -8.20
N MET A 200 -3.49 1.37 -7.05
CA MET A 200 -3.76 0.03 -6.53
C MET A 200 -5.25 -0.22 -6.27
N PHE A 201 -5.97 0.74 -5.66
CA PHE A 201 -7.41 0.59 -5.40
C PHE A 201 -8.22 0.54 -6.70
N THR A 202 -7.88 1.38 -7.67
CA THR A 202 -8.58 1.44 -8.95
C THR A 202 -8.32 0.19 -9.80
N VAL A 203 -7.07 -0.29 -9.85
CA VAL A 203 -6.71 -1.53 -10.54
C VAL A 203 -7.41 -2.72 -9.90
N ALA A 204 -7.38 -2.84 -8.58
CA ALA A 204 -8.06 -3.92 -7.87
C ALA A 204 -9.57 -3.92 -8.12
N ALA A 205 -10.21 -2.74 -8.16
CA ALA A 205 -11.62 -2.62 -8.52
C ALA A 205 -11.90 -3.08 -9.96
N ALA A 206 -11.04 -2.71 -10.91
CA ALA A 206 -11.18 -3.13 -12.31
C ALA A 206 -11.03 -4.65 -12.48
N LEU A 207 -10.20 -5.29 -11.65
CA LEU A 207 -9.99 -6.74 -11.65
C LEU A 207 -11.00 -7.52 -10.78
N GLY A 208 -11.86 -6.83 -10.04
CA GLY A 208 -12.83 -7.46 -9.16
C GLY A 208 -12.20 -8.13 -7.93
N VAL A 209 -11.05 -7.63 -7.45
CA VAL A 209 -10.31 -8.17 -6.30
C VAL A 209 -10.29 -7.18 -5.14
N ARG A 210 -9.97 -7.67 -3.94
CA ARG A 210 -9.93 -6.84 -2.73
C ARG A 210 -8.57 -6.17 -2.56
N SER A 211 -8.58 -4.91 -2.18
CA SER A 211 -7.36 -4.19 -1.78
C SER A 211 -7.58 -3.25 -0.62
N GLY A 212 -6.52 -2.98 0.12
CA GLY A 212 -6.49 -1.96 1.18
C GLY A 212 -5.06 -1.52 1.47
N ALA A 213 -4.90 -0.44 2.23
CA ALA A 213 -3.59 0.11 2.52
C ALA A 213 -3.50 0.69 3.93
N CYS A 214 -2.35 0.44 4.56
CA CYS A 214 -1.93 1.16 5.76
C CYS A 214 -0.51 1.69 5.60
N PHE A 215 -0.22 2.77 6.31
CA PHE A 215 1.03 3.50 6.19
C PHE A 215 1.60 3.83 7.56
N HIS A 216 2.91 3.76 7.67
CA HIS A 216 3.65 4.35 8.76
C HIS A 216 3.94 5.83 8.44
N VAL A 217 3.64 6.73 9.37
CA VAL A 217 3.95 8.15 9.22
C VAL A 217 5.40 8.40 9.61
N ILE A 218 6.25 8.76 8.63
CA ILE A 218 7.66 9.08 8.90
C ILE A 218 7.79 10.44 9.58
N TRP A 219 7.12 11.44 9.04
CA TRP A 219 7.11 12.80 9.56
C TRP A 219 5.93 13.59 8.97
N ASN A 220 5.71 14.84 9.45
CA ASN A 220 4.62 15.69 8.96
C ASN A 220 5.14 17.10 8.65
N GLN A 221 5.14 17.49 7.37
CA GLN A 221 5.67 18.76 6.93
C GLN A 221 4.85 19.97 7.44
N GLU A 222 3.54 19.80 7.63
CA GLU A 222 2.69 20.89 8.13
C GLU A 222 2.90 21.14 9.63
N ARG A 223 3.18 20.08 10.41
CA ARG A 223 3.60 20.23 11.81
C ARG A 223 4.92 21.00 11.91
N LYS A 224 5.90 20.69 11.04
CA LYS A 224 7.16 21.43 10.98
C LYS A 224 6.92 22.91 10.65
N LYS A 225 6.10 23.22 9.64
CA LYS A 225 5.73 24.60 9.28
C LYS A 225 5.03 25.33 10.41
N ALA A 226 4.19 24.63 11.18
CA ALA A 226 3.48 25.17 12.34
C ALA A 226 4.35 25.27 13.61
N GLY A 227 5.63 24.88 13.56
CA GLY A 227 6.52 24.90 14.73
C GLY A 227 6.14 23.87 15.81
N LEU A 228 5.39 22.84 15.47
CA LEU A 228 5.00 21.78 16.38
C LEU A 228 6.08 20.71 16.47
N ASP A 229 6.28 20.18 17.68
CA ASP A 229 7.23 19.11 17.93
C ASP A 229 6.91 17.86 17.10
N GLN A 230 7.96 17.30 16.51
CA GLN A 230 7.93 15.97 15.91
C GLN A 230 9.33 15.38 15.84
N ILE A 231 9.39 14.08 15.94
CA ILE A 231 10.60 13.27 15.76
C ILE A 231 10.38 12.45 14.50
N GLU A 232 11.36 12.45 13.59
CA GLU A 232 11.33 11.56 12.44
C GLU A 232 11.45 10.11 12.90
N ASN A 233 10.60 9.23 12.39
CA ASN A 233 10.55 7.83 12.76
C ASN A 233 10.45 6.95 11.51
N ASP A 234 11.51 6.20 11.23
CA ASP A 234 11.60 5.28 10.09
C ASP A 234 11.22 3.83 10.42
N ASP A 235 10.88 3.53 11.69
CA ASP A 235 10.49 2.18 12.09
C ASP A 235 9.07 1.82 11.66
N THR A 236 8.95 1.16 10.55
CA THR A 236 7.67 0.68 9.99
C THR A 236 7.06 -0.50 10.73
N GLY A 237 7.65 -0.96 11.83
CA GLY A 237 7.26 -2.19 12.52
C GLY A 237 5.81 -2.22 13.00
N SER A 238 5.24 -1.08 13.44
CA SER A 238 3.83 -0.98 13.82
C SER A 238 2.89 -1.24 12.64
N ALA A 239 3.09 -0.56 11.51
CA ALA A 239 2.27 -0.72 10.32
C ALA A 239 2.41 -2.14 9.72
N VAL A 240 3.61 -2.72 9.76
CA VAL A 240 3.85 -4.11 9.33
C VAL A 240 3.04 -5.09 10.20
N ARG A 241 3.09 -4.97 11.52
CA ARG A 241 2.30 -5.82 12.42
C ARG A 241 0.80 -5.66 12.22
N VAL A 242 0.34 -4.43 11.98
CA VAL A 242 -1.08 -4.16 11.65
C VAL A 242 -1.48 -4.87 10.37
N ALA A 243 -0.67 -4.78 9.30
CA ALA A 243 -0.97 -5.44 8.02
C ALA A 243 -1.04 -6.97 8.16
N VAL A 244 -0.09 -7.58 8.86
CA VAL A 244 -0.08 -9.05 9.08
C VAL A 244 -1.27 -9.49 9.93
N GLU A 245 -1.61 -8.77 11.01
CA GLU A 245 -2.77 -9.11 11.83
C GLU A 245 -4.09 -8.90 11.09
N ALA A 246 -4.20 -7.85 10.26
CA ALA A 246 -5.36 -7.65 9.41
C ALA A 246 -5.54 -8.79 8.42
N LEU A 247 -4.44 -9.27 7.82
CA LEU A 247 -4.49 -10.40 6.91
C LEU A 247 -4.91 -11.70 7.62
N ARG A 248 -4.41 -11.94 8.86
CA ARG A 248 -4.85 -13.05 9.71
C ARG A 248 -6.36 -13.03 9.96
N ARG A 249 -6.93 -11.87 10.27
CA ARG A 249 -8.37 -11.68 10.45
C ARG A 249 -9.15 -11.98 9.18
N LEU A 250 -8.72 -11.44 8.04
CA LEU A 250 -9.35 -11.68 6.75
C LEU A 250 -9.38 -13.16 6.38
N ILE A 251 -8.28 -13.88 6.57
CA ILE A 251 -8.21 -15.33 6.32
C ILE A 251 -9.22 -16.08 7.20
N ARG A 252 -9.31 -15.76 8.49
CA ARG A 252 -10.28 -16.37 9.40
C ARG A 252 -11.72 -16.06 9.01
N GLU A 253 -12.02 -14.80 8.66
CA GLU A 253 -13.35 -14.38 8.22
C GLU A 253 -13.76 -15.06 6.90
N ASP A 254 -12.83 -15.24 5.96
CA ASP A 254 -13.11 -15.89 4.68
C ASP A 254 -13.38 -17.39 4.87
N ARG A 255 -12.64 -18.06 5.74
CA ARG A 255 -12.90 -19.47 6.09
C ARG A 255 -14.25 -19.68 6.77
N ALA A 256 -14.68 -18.73 7.58
CA ALA A 256 -15.97 -18.85 8.26
C ALA A 256 -17.18 -18.71 7.32
N LYS A 257 -16.96 -18.31 6.05
CA LYS A 257 -18.00 -18.16 5.02
C LYS A 257 -18.09 -19.37 4.09
N LEU A 258 -17.11 -20.27 4.15
CA LEU A 258 -17.07 -21.54 3.39
C LEU A 258 -17.79 -22.66 4.15
#